data_578ad4c7c05f5e1cc19164bf179a2aa9
#
_entry.id   578ad4c7c05f5e1cc19164bf179a2aa9
#
_cell.length_a   1.000
_cell.length_b   1.000
_cell.length_c   1.000
_cell.angle_alpha   90.00
_cell.angle_beta   90.00
_cell.angle_gamma   90.00
#
_symmetry.space_group_name_H-M   'P 1'
#
loop_
_entity.id
_entity.type
_entity.pdbx_description
1 polymer ?
#
loop_
_entity_poly.entity_id
_entity_poly.type
_entity_poly.pdbx_seq_one_letter_code
_entity_poly.pdbx_strand_id
1 'polypeptide(L)'
;MLPHPGTDHASGAADPFGTPASMRTRRGTPLAELGSLVAGFGVRPERLAELAGLGPEQLLFGDATLPLAGMARLLSAATALTGRDDIGLLLGRRIDALAGLGLVGQAMRHAPDLRTALDDLLTHQRRSADAPILYLLRANEEVFLGCALPGPAGESTSELLDAVIAAGVGLIRSLVGVVASEILLARRQPAAPDAYRAVLGAPVRFDAPMTALVLDARALARSIPDADPCRRARLLADVAASRTPHPPDIAADVVRALLPHIVFGAATLDAIAASLGIHPRTLERRLREEGLSFRSLQSRLQLDVACRLLRDTRMSVAAISEALGYCDPSAFGKWFRRAAGATPAHWRERSGCIGQPDGDATQRSCLSGNHNRELLGSF
;
A
#
# COMPACT_ATOMS: atom_id res chain seq x y z
N MET A 1 28.00 -42.23 -31.62
CA MET A 1 27.47 -40.91 -32.07
C MET A 1 26.02 -40.85 -31.63
N LEU A 2 25.78 -40.33 -30.43
CA LEU A 2 24.47 -40.22 -29.81
C LEU A 2 24.20 -38.73 -29.62
N PRO A 3 23.00 -38.20 -29.92
CA PRO A 3 22.66 -36.79 -29.73
C PRO A 3 22.31 -36.50 -28.28
N HIS A 4 22.80 -35.38 -27.74
CA HIS A 4 22.42 -34.83 -26.46
C HIS A 4 20.98 -34.29 -26.50
N PRO A 5 20.19 -34.46 -25.40
CA PRO A 5 18.93 -33.75 -25.27
C PRO A 5 19.18 -32.33 -24.72
N GLY A 6 18.66 -31.35 -25.43
CA GLY A 6 18.62 -29.96 -25.00
C GLY A 6 17.71 -29.80 -23.78
N THR A 7 18.21 -29.07 -22.79
CA THR A 7 17.47 -28.66 -21.61
C THR A 7 16.78 -27.32 -21.90
N ASP A 8 15.52 -27.37 -22.28
CA ASP A 8 14.63 -26.23 -22.24
C ASP A 8 14.13 -26.04 -20.80
N HIS A 9 14.72 -25.11 -20.07
CA HIS A 9 14.15 -24.59 -18.83
C HIS A 9 13.35 -23.33 -19.13
N ALA A 10 12.13 -23.49 -19.63
CA ALA A 10 11.11 -22.47 -19.56
C ALA A 10 10.45 -22.54 -18.16
N SER A 11 10.97 -21.73 -17.21
CA SER A 11 10.32 -21.51 -15.91
C SER A 11 9.11 -20.61 -16.12
N GLY A 12 7.96 -21.19 -16.45
CA GLY A 12 6.67 -20.53 -16.39
C GLY A 12 6.25 -20.37 -14.93
N ALA A 13 6.41 -19.19 -14.35
CA ALA A 13 5.81 -18.86 -13.08
C ALA A 13 4.28 -18.92 -13.22
N ALA A 14 3.65 -19.92 -12.60
CA ALA A 14 2.21 -20.08 -12.58
C ALA A 14 1.55 -18.89 -11.86
N ASP A 15 0.53 -18.29 -12.47
CA ASP A 15 -0.32 -17.26 -11.87
C ASP A 15 -1.04 -17.84 -10.65
N PRO A 16 -0.78 -17.35 -9.41
CA PRO A 16 -1.32 -17.93 -8.19
C PRO A 16 -2.82 -17.67 -8.00
N PHE A 17 -3.47 -16.94 -8.91
CA PHE A 17 -4.92 -16.69 -8.87
C PHE A 17 -5.72 -17.51 -9.87
N GLY A 18 -5.07 -18.43 -10.60
CA GLY A 18 -5.79 -19.40 -11.43
C GLY A 18 -6.77 -18.81 -12.44
N THR A 19 -6.47 -17.65 -13.03
CA THR A 19 -7.28 -17.11 -14.12
C THR A 19 -7.08 -18.02 -15.33
N PRO A 20 -8.14 -18.67 -15.88
CA PRO A 20 -8.01 -19.48 -17.07
C PRO A 20 -7.36 -18.65 -18.19
N ALA A 21 -6.45 -19.22 -18.94
CA ALA A 21 -5.73 -18.55 -20.02
C ALA A 21 -6.64 -17.89 -21.08
N SER A 22 -7.90 -18.30 -21.15
CA SER A 22 -8.94 -17.75 -22.04
C SER A 22 -9.58 -16.44 -21.56
N MET A 23 -9.35 -16.02 -20.29
CA MET A 23 -9.90 -14.77 -19.72
C MET A 23 -8.89 -13.62 -19.66
N ARG A 24 -7.70 -13.79 -20.22
CA ARG A 24 -6.69 -12.75 -20.34
C ARG A 24 -7.07 -11.77 -21.44
N THR A 25 -8.03 -10.89 -21.17
CA THR A 25 -8.21 -9.71 -22.03
C THR A 25 -7.00 -8.81 -21.84
N ARG A 26 -6.27 -8.55 -22.92
CA ARG A 26 -5.05 -7.72 -22.99
C ARG A 26 -5.23 -6.25 -22.53
N ARG A 27 -6.43 -5.86 -22.11
CA ARG A 27 -6.76 -4.53 -21.59
C ARG A 27 -7.10 -4.63 -20.12
N GLY A 28 -6.47 -3.81 -19.27
CA GLY A 28 -6.81 -3.70 -17.85
C GLY A 28 -5.73 -4.11 -16.87
N THR A 29 -4.55 -4.54 -17.31
CA THR A 29 -3.43 -4.70 -16.38
C THR A 29 -2.85 -3.33 -16.03
N PRO A 30 -2.35 -3.12 -14.80
CA PRO A 30 -1.75 -1.83 -14.41
C PRO A 30 -0.65 -1.34 -15.37
N LEU A 31 0.11 -2.25 -15.96
CA LEU A 31 1.17 -1.92 -16.91
C LEU A 31 0.63 -1.41 -18.24
N ALA A 32 -0.35 -2.10 -18.83
CA ALA A 32 -0.97 -1.69 -20.09
C ALA A 32 -1.71 -0.36 -19.93
N GLU A 33 -2.40 -0.17 -18.79
CA GLU A 33 -3.05 1.10 -18.47
C GLU A 33 -2.05 2.23 -18.30
N LEU A 34 -0.90 1.99 -17.66
CA LEU A 34 0.16 2.98 -17.54
C LEU A 34 0.75 3.35 -18.92
N GLY A 35 1.04 2.38 -19.76
CA GLY A 35 1.51 2.62 -21.13
C GLY A 35 0.53 3.47 -21.93
N SER A 36 -0.75 3.16 -21.87
CA SER A 36 -1.82 3.95 -22.51
C SER A 36 -1.94 5.35 -21.92
N LEU A 37 -1.79 5.48 -20.60
CA LEU A 37 -1.87 6.76 -19.90
C LEU A 37 -0.76 7.70 -20.33
N VAL A 38 0.50 7.25 -20.33
CA VAL A 38 1.65 8.09 -20.70
C VAL A 38 1.63 8.45 -22.19
N ALA A 39 1.15 7.55 -23.05
CA ALA A 39 0.96 7.84 -24.47
C ALA A 39 -0.03 9.01 -24.69
N GLY A 40 -1.08 9.09 -23.87
CA GLY A 40 -2.04 10.21 -23.87
C GLY A 40 -1.42 11.57 -23.50
N PHE A 41 -0.23 11.57 -22.85
CA PHE A 41 0.55 12.78 -22.54
C PHE A 41 1.73 12.97 -23.50
N GLY A 42 1.76 12.26 -24.64
CA GLY A 42 2.80 12.41 -25.67
C GLY A 42 4.12 11.69 -25.35
N VAL A 43 4.14 10.86 -24.32
CA VAL A 43 5.32 10.03 -23.97
C VAL A 43 5.19 8.67 -24.64
N ARG A 44 6.22 8.26 -25.38
CA ARG A 44 6.27 6.93 -25.98
C ARG A 44 6.45 5.87 -24.89
N PRO A 45 5.59 4.83 -24.83
CA PRO A 45 5.69 3.76 -23.84
C PRO A 45 7.06 3.05 -23.84
N GLU A 46 7.69 2.92 -25.02
CA GLU A 46 9.00 2.30 -25.17
C GLU A 46 10.07 3.08 -24.38
N ARG A 47 9.98 4.42 -24.39
CA ARG A 47 10.90 5.27 -23.63
C ARG A 47 10.74 5.10 -22.14
N LEU A 48 9.52 4.89 -21.68
CA LEU A 48 9.23 4.58 -20.27
C LEU A 48 9.82 3.20 -19.89
N ALA A 49 9.66 2.19 -20.76
CA ALA A 49 10.22 0.87 -20.55
C ALA A 49 11.75 0.91 -20.43
N GLU A 50 12.43 1.59 -21.37
CA GLU A 50 13.88 1.77 -21.34
C GLU A 50 14.38 2.36 -20.01
N LEU A 51 13.76 3.46 -19.55
CA LEU A 51 14.15 4.12 -18.29
C LEU A 51 13.90 3.25 -17.06
N ALA A 52 12.91 2.39 -17.11
CA ALA A 52 12.59 1.46 -16.03
C ALA A 52 13.40 0.15 -16.10
N GLY A 53 14.23 -0.03 -17.16
CA GLY A 53 14.99 -1.25 -17.37
C GLY A 53 14.11 -2.44 -17.75
N LEU A 54 13.00 -2.20 -18.45
CA LEU A 54 12.03 -3.19 -18.91
C LEU A 54 12.09 -3.35 -20.42
N GLY A 55 11.74 -4.54 -20.91
CA GLY A 55 11.47 -4.73 -22.34
C GLY A 55 10.17 -3.99 -22.74
N PRO A 56 10.14 -3.35 -23.94
CA PRO A 56 8.94 -2.64 -24.42
C PRO A 56 7.70 -3.52 -24.45
N GLU A 57 7.85 -4.80 -24.72
CA GLU A 57 6.78 -5.80 -24.76
C GLU A 57 6.07 -5.98 -23.42
N GLN A 58 6.79 -5.81 -22.31
CA GLN A 58 6.22 -5.94 -20.96
C GLN A 58 5.21 -4.82 -20.65
N LEU A 59 5.45 -3.61 -21.14
CA LEU A 59 4.50 -2.50 -21.02
C LEU A 59 3.32 -2.61 -21.98
N LEU A 60 3.58 -3.08 -23.21
CA LEU A 60 2.55 -3.14 -24.26
C LEU A 60 1.59 -4.31 -24.08
N PHE A 61 2.08 -5.45 -23.59
CA PHE A 61 1.31 -6.68 -23.51
C PHE A 61 0.84 -7.04 -22.09
N GLY A 62 1.34 -6.36 -21.07
CA GLY A 62 0.79 -6.43 -19.71
C GLY A 62 0.97 -7.75 -18.97
N ASP A 63 1.71 -8.71 -19.52
CA ASP A 63 1.87 -10.07 -18.98
C ASP A 63 2.96 -10.16 -17.89
N ALA A 64 3.70 -9.09 -17.64
CA ALA A 64 4.76 -9.09 -16.64
C ALA A 64 4.23 -8.75 -15.24
N THR A 65 4.52 -9.62 -14.30
CA THR A 65 4.37 -9.29 -12.87
C THR A 65 5.64 -8.56 -12.43
N LEU A 66 5.54 -7.26 -12.16
CA LEU A 66 6.65 -6.50 -11.63
C LEU A 66 6.69 -6.56 -10.11
N PRO A 67 7.88 -6.66 -9.50
CA PRO A 67 8.06 -6.38 -8.08
C PRO A 67 7.59 -4.95 -7.77
N LEU A 68 7.17 -4.72 -6.52
CA LEU A 68 6.69 -3.41 -6.06
C LEU A 68 7.68 -2.28 -6.35
N ALA A 69 8.97 -2.51 -6.12
CA ALA A 69 10.04 -1.55 -6.45
C ALA A 69 10.13 -1.25 -7.95
N GLY A 70 9.87 -2.24 -8.81
CA GLY A 70 9.82 -2.05 -10.25
C GLY A 70 8.66 -1.14 -10.67
N MET A 71 7.48 -1.34 -10.09
CA MET A 71 6.32 -0.49 -10.33
C MET A 71 6.54 0.93 -9.81
N ALA A 72 7.15 1.09 -8.62
CA ALA A 72 7.49 2.41 -8.09
C ALA A 72 8.44 3.17 -9.02
N ARG A 73 9.51 2.51 -9.53
CA ARG A 73 10.43 3.12 -10.52
C ARG A 73 9.73 3.51 -11.81
N LEU A 74 8.84 2.66 -12.33
CA LEU A 74 8.05 2.98 -13.52
C LEU A 74 7.19 4.23 -13.33
N LEU A 75 6.51 4.34 -12.20
CA LEU A 75 5.67 5.50 -11.90
C LEU A 75 6.52 6.75 -11.72
N SER A 76 7.66 6.67 -11.03
CA SER A 76 8.60 7.79 -10.90
C SER A 76 9.16 8.22 -12.26
N ALA A 77 9.49 7.28 -13.14
CA ALA A 77 9.94 7.60 -14.51
C ALA A 77 8.80 8.23 -15.33
N ALA A 78 7.57 7.75 -15.19
CA ALA A 78 6.40 8.33 -15.85
C ALA A 78 6.15 9.77 -15.39
N THR A 79 6.26 10.04 -14.09
CA THR A 79 6.17 11.38 -13.50
C THR A 79 7.26 12.30 -14.08
N ALA A 80 8.51 11.83 -14.13
CA ALA A 80 9.62 12.61 -14.69
C ALA A 80 9.44 12.94 -16.18
N LEU A 81 8.98 11.97 -16.98
CA LEU A 81 8.78 12.14 -18.41
C LEU A 81 7.59 13.02 -18.77
N THR A 82 6.52 12.95 -17.99
CA THR A 82 5.28 13.72 -18.24
C THR A 82 5.28 15.08 -17.55
N GLY A 83 6.16 15.30 -16.56
CA GLY A 83 6.14 16.48 -15.69
C GLY A 83 4.90 16.53 -14.77
N ARG A 84 4.20 15.41 -14.57
CA ARG A 84 2.95 15.32 -13.81
C ARG A 84 3.16 14.52 -12.55
N ASP A 85 2.75 15.07 -11.41
CA ASP A 85 2.82 14.47 -10.08
C ASP A 85 1.55 13.71 -9.66
N ASP A 86 0.57 13.58 -10.59
CA ASP A 86 -0.69 12.88 -10.40
C ASP A 86 -0.82 11.58 -11.24
N ILE A 87 0.26 11.09 -11.84
CA ILE A 87 0.26 9.89 -12.71
C ILE A 87 -0.27 8.65 -11.97
N GLY A 88 0.16 8.43 -10.73
CA GLY A 88 -0.33 7.32 -9.92
C GLY A 88 -1.83 7.40 -9.68
N LEU A 89 -2.32 8.58 -9.32
CA LEU A 89 -3.74 8.86 -9.13
C LEU A 89 -4.57 8.54 -10.39
N LEU A 90 -4.11 9.03 -11.56
CA LEU A 90 -4.78 8.82 -12.84
C LEU A 90 -4.76 7.35 -13.26
N LEU A 91 -3.67 6.64 -12.99
CA LEU A 91 -3.56 5.20 -13.20
C LEU A 91 -4.58 4.45 -12.34
N GLY A 92 -4.60 4.70 -11.03
CA GLY A 92 -5.50 4.02 -10.10
C GLY A 92 -6.97 4.19 -10.44
N ARG A 93 -7.35 5.38 -10.97
CA ARG A 93 -8.72 5.62 -11.46
C ARG A 93 -9.10 4.76 -12.66
N ARG A 94 -8.13 4.35 -13.49
CA ARG A 94 -8.37 3.49 -14.67
C ARG A 94 -8.46 2.01 -14.34
N ILE A 95 -7.91 1.61 -13.19
CA ILE A 95 -7.86 0.21 -12.77
C ILE A 95 -9.24 -0.22 -12.26
N ASP A 96 -9.82 -1.27 -12.86
CA ASP A 96 -10.91 -2.01 -12.21
C ASP A 96 -10.32 -2.91 -11.12
N ALA A 97 -10.32 -2.42 -9.88
CA ALA A 97 -9.72 -3.12 -8.76
C ALA A 97 -10.41 -4.46 -8.49
N LEU A 98 -11.74 -4.57 -8.68
CA LEU A 98 -12.46 -5.83 -8.49
C LEU A 98 -12.09 -6.87 -9.54
N ALA A 99 -11.95 -6.46 -10.81
CA ALA A 99 -11.47 -7.36 -11.86
C ALA A 99 -10.00 -7.78 -11.60
N GLY A 100 -9.15 -6.84 -11.16
CA GLY A 100 -7.75 -7.09 -10.83
C GLY A 100 -7.54 -8.06 -9.65
N LEU A 101 -8.51 -8.15 -8.74
CA LEU A 101 -8.51 -9.10 -7.62
C LEU A 101 -8.99 -10.51 -8.01
N GLY A 102 -9.38 -10.75 -9.26
CA GLY A 102 -9.78 -12.06 -9.77
C GLY A 102 -10.93 -12.69 -8.97
N LEU A 103 -10.75 -13.93 -8.51
CA LEU A 103 -11.78 -14.65 -7.74
C LEU A 103 -12.17 -13.96 -6.44
N VAL A 104 -11.20 -13.31 -5.76
CA VAL A 104 -11.48 -12.53 -4.54
C VAL A 104 -12.41 -11.35 -4.86
N GLY A 105 -12.13 -10.59 -5.91
CA GLY A 105 -12.98 -9.48 -6.33
C GLY A 105 -14.38 -9.93 -6.75
N GLN A 106 -14.50 -11.11 -7.39
CA GLN A 106 -15.80 -11.70 -7.67
C GLN A 106 -16.54 -12.10 -6.39
N ALA A 107 -15.85 -12.69 -5.40
CA ALA A 107 -16.45 -13.04 -4.11
C ALA A 107 -16.93 -11.77 -3.37
N MET A 108 -16.15 -10.69 -3.39
CA MET A 108 -16.52 -9.40 -2.82
C MET A 108 -17.83 -8.84 -3.40
N ARG A 109 -18.08 -8.99 -4.70
CA ARG A 109 -19.35 -8.56 -5.34
C ARG A 109 -20.56 -9.31 -4.83
N HIS A 110 -20.37 -10.52 -4.29
CA HIS A 110 -21.42 -11.38 -3.75
C HIS A 110 -21.46 -11.41 -2.21
N ALA A 111 -20.66 -10.57 -1.55
CA ALA A 111 -20.71 -10.40 -0.11
C ALA A 111 -22.01 -9.71 0.33
N PRO A 112 -22.53 -9.99 1.54
CA PRO A 112 -23.78 -9.40 2.02
C PRO A 112 -23.65 -7.89 2.26
N ASP A 113 -22.48 -7.43 2.69
CA ASP A 113 -22.19 -6.03 3.03
C ASP A 113 -20.72 -5.68 2.78
N LEU A 114 -20.43 -4.38 2.87
CA LEU A 114 -19.08 -3.87 2.63
C LEU A 114 -18.07 -4.44 3.64
N ARG A 115 -18.46 -4.63 4.91
CA ARG A 115 -17.59 -5.25 5.93
C ARG A 115 -17.09 -6.60 5.46
N THR A 116 -18.02 -7.48 5.12
CA THR A 116 -17.71 -8.84 4.68
C THR A 116 -16.84 -8.83 3.41
N ALA A 117 -17.13 -7.93 2.46
CA ALA A 117 -16.31 -7.78 1.27
C ALA A 117 -14.87 -7.34 1.59
N LEU A 118 -14.69 -6.37 2.51
CA LEU A 118 -13.35 -5.95 2.93
C LEU A 118 -12.63 -7.03 3.75
N ASP A 119 -13.34 -7.79 4.59
CA ASP A 119 -12.77 -8.91 5.33
C ASP A 119 -12.27 -10.02 4.36
N ASP A 120 -13.02 -10.28 3.28
CA ASP A 120 -12.56 -11.19 2.20
C ASP A 120 -11.27 -10.67 1.55
N LEU A 121 -11.21 -9.38 1.21
CA LEU A 121 -10.03 -8.76 0.63
C LEU A 121 -8.81 -8.90 1.57
N LEU A 122 -8.97 -8.53 2.83
CA LEU A 122 -7.88 -8.55 3.81
C LEU A 122 -7.39 -9.97 4.13
N THR A 123 -8.32 -10.94 4.17
CA THR A 123 -8.00 -12.35 4.43
C THR A 123 -7.26 -12.98 3.25
N HIS A 124 -7.62 -12.60 2.04
CA HIS A 124 -7.14 -13.23 0.82
C HIS A 124 -6.14 -12.38 0.02
N GLN A 125 -5.77 -11.19 0.53
CA GLN A 125 -4.72 -10.39 -0.09
C GLN A 125 -3.42 -11.19 -0.25
N ARG A 126 -2.68 -10.90 -1.30
CA ARG A 126 -1.42 -11.60 -1.57
C ARG A 126 -0.45 -11.50 -0.40
N ARG A 127 0.07 -12.65 0.05
CA ARG A 127 1.10 -12.74 1.08
C ARG A 127 2.51 -12.68 0.47
N SER A 128 2.70 -11.91 -0.59
CA SER A 128 4.02 -11.65 -1.15
C SER A 128 4.72 -10.57 -0.32
N ALA A 129 6.01 -10.74 -0.08
CA ALA A 129 6.84 -9.71 0.55
C ALA A 129 6.83 -8.38 -0.23
N ASP A 130 6.53 -8.45 -1.53
CA ASP A 130 6.51 -7.32 -2.46
C ASP A 130 5.10 -6.79 -2.75
N ALA A 131 4.06 -7.21 -2.02
CA ALA A 131 2.71 -6.70 -2.22
C ALA A 131 2.36 -5.58 -1.24
N PRO A 132 1.53 -4.59 -1.64
CA PRO A 132 0.97 -3.64 -0.70
C PRO A 132 0.21 -4.36 0.41
N ILE A 133 0.33 -3.87 1.63
CA ILE A 133 -0.39 -4.37 2.80
C ILE A 133 -1.61 -3.49 3.01
N LEU A 134 -2.77 -4.05 2.74
CA LEU A 134 -4.05 -3.40 3.05
C LEU A 134 -4.47 -3.79 4.46
N TYR A 135 -5.05 -2.85 5.19
CA TYR A 135 -5.49 -3.07 6.56
C TYR A 135 -6.71 -2.23 6.88
N LEU A 136 -7.46 -2.66 7.89
CA LEU A 136 -8.62 -1.95 8.42
C LEU A 136 -8.37 -1.62 9.88
N LEU A 137 -8.34 -0.33 10.21
CA LEU A 137 -8.29 0.15 11.58
C LEU A 137 -9.60 0.84 11.93
N ARG A 138 -10.02 0.73 13.19
CA ARG A 138 -11.20 1.39 13.70
C ARG A 138 -10.80 2.33 14.81
N ALA A 139 -11.31 3.56 14.74
CA ALA A 139 -11.20 4.52 15.81
C ALA A 139 -12.54 5.27 15.93
N ASN A 140 -13.21 5.10 17.06
CA ASN A 140 -14.53 5.69 17.30
C ASN A 140 -15.54 5.32 16.18
N GLU A 141 -16.17 6.31 15.57
CA GLU A 141 -17.14 6.17 14.48
C GLU A 141 -16.48 6.12 13.09
N GLU A 142 -15.16 6.09 13.03
CA GLU A 142 -14.41 6.06 11.79
C GLU A 142 -13.71 4.74 11.54
N VAL A 143 -13.57 4.41 10.26
CA VAL A 143 -12.85 3.23 9.79
C VAL A 143 -11.84 3.68 8.76
N PHE A 144 -10.60 3.29 8.94
CA PHE A 144 -9.46 3.58 8.07
C PHE A 144 -9.13 2.34 7.24
N LEU A 145 -9.49 2.34 5.97
CA LEU A 145 -8.97 1.36 5.04
C LEU A 145 -7.62 1.88 4.53
N GLY A 146 -6.57 1.42 5.18
CA GLY A 146 -5.21 1.88 4.95
C GLY A 146 -4.43 0.98 4.00
N CYS A 147 -3.37 1.57 3.44
CA CYS A 147 -2.39 0.90 2.61
C CYS A 147 -0.98 1.25 3.06
N ALA A 148 -0.14 0.23 3.25
CA ALA A 148 1.27 0.39 3.55
C ALA A 148 2.13 -0.49 2.62
N LEU A 149 3.37 -0.06 2.40
CA LEU A 149 4.31 -0.79 1.57
C LEU A 149 5.39 -1.41 2.46
N PRO A 150 5.65 -2.72 2.34
CA PRO A 150 6.77 -3.35 3.03
C PRO A 150 8.11 -2.94 2.40
N GLY A 151 9.19 -3.17 3.14
CA GLY A 151 10.56 -2.99 2.66
C GLY A 151 11.18 -1.62 2.95
N PRO A 152 12.49 -1.47 2.68
CA PRO A 152 13.25 -0.29 3.03
C PRO A 152 12.78 0.95 2.28
N ALA A 153 12.96 2.12 2.93
CA ALA A 153 12.62 3.41 2.36
C ALA A 153 13.68 3.85 1.32
N GLY A 154 13.77 3.17 0.20
CA GLY A 154 14.71 3.51 -0.89
C GLY A 154 14.22 4.67 -1.76
N GLU A 155 13.34 4.38 -2.70
CA GLU A 155 12.76 5.35 -3.63
C GLU A 155 11.42 5.89 -3.12
N SER A 156 10.94 7.01 -3.68
CA SER A 156 9.59 7.48 -3.39
C SER A 156 8.55 6.46 -3.88
N THR A 157 7.54 6.24 -3.06
CA THR A 157 6.45 5.32 -3.34
C THR A 157 5.09 6.04 -3.37
N SER A 158 5.12 7.37 -3.39
CA SER A 158 3.93 8.20 -3.32
C SER A 158 2.97 7.94 -4.48
N GLU A 159 3.47 7.88 -5.70
CA GLU A 159 2.66 7.62 -6.90
C GLU A 159 2.01 6.23 -6.86
N LEU A 160 2.71 5.26 -6.30
CA LEU A 160 2.18 3.91 -6.15
C LEU A 160 1.05 3.86 -5.11
N LEU A 161 1.24 4.53 -3.97
CA LEU A 161 0.19 4.66 -2.96
C LEU A 161 -1.02 5.44 -3.49
N ASP A 162 -0.81 6.48 -4.28
CA ASP A 162 -1.87 7.21 -4.97
C ASP A 162 -2.69 6.28 -5.89
N ALA A 163 -2.01 5.41 -6.64
CA ALA A 163 -2.67 4.45 -7.51
C ALA A 163 -3.52 3.44 -6.70
N VAL A 164 -2.98 2.93 -5.60
CA VAL A 164 -3.70 1.99 -4.71
C VAL A 164 -4.92 2.68 -4.08
N ILE A 165 -4.78 3.91 -3.61
CA ILE A 165 -5.90 4.66 -3.01
C ILE A 165 -6.98 4.98 -4.04
N ALA A 166 -6.61 5.43 -5.23
CA ALA A 166 -7.57 5.73 -6.28
C ALA A 166 -8.34 4.47 -6.74
N ALA A 167 -7.65 3.35 -6.86
CA ALA A 167 -8.27 2.04 -7.14
C ALA A 167 -9.20 1.61 -6.00
N GLY A 168 -8.81 1.83 -4.73
CA GLY A 168 -9.62 1.57 -3.54
C GLY A 168 -10.90 2.40 -3.49
N VAL A 169 -10.83 3.69 -3.84
CA VAL A 169 -12.03 4.55 -4.00
C VAL A 169 -12.97 3.98 -5.06
N GLY A 170 -12.43 3.59 -6.22
CA GLY A 170 -13.20 2.95 -7.29
C GLY A 170 -13.88 1.66 -6.83
N LEU A 171 -13.17 0.83 -6.08
CA LEU A 171 -13.66 -0.43 -5.52
C LEU A 171 -14.85 -0.21 -4.59
N ILE A 172 -14.71 0.65 -3.57
CA ILE A 172 -15.79 0.93 -2.61
C ILE A 172 -17.01 1.53 -3.32
N ARG A 173 -16.76 2.48 -4.23
CA ARG A 173 -17.83 3.11 -5.01
C ARG A 173 -18.59 2.09 -5.87
N SER A 174 -17.90 1.14 -6.47
CA SER A 174 -18.54 0.11 -7.30
C SER A 174 -19.30 -0.94 -6.49
N LEU A 175 -18.91 -1.21 -5.24
CA LEU A 175 -19.61 -2.16 -4.38
C LEU A 175 -20.87 -1.57 -3.75
N VAL A 176 -20.77 -0.36 -3.18
CA VAL A 176 -21.84 0.20 -2.31
C VAL A 176 -22.19 1.66 -2.60
N GLY A 177 -21.59 2.28 -3.63
CA GLY A 177 -21.87 3.67 -3.99
C GLY A 177 -21.42 4.71 -2.95
N VAL A 178 -20.64 4.33 -1.95
CA VAL A 178 -20.16 5.23 -0.88
C VAL A 178 -18.91 5.96 -1.33
N VAL A 179 -18.77 7.21 -0.88
CA VAL A 179 -17.56 8.01 -0.98
C VAL A 179 -16.92 8.08 0.40
N ALA A 180 -15.60 8.09 0.46
CA ALA A 180 -14.87 8.32 1.70
C ALA A 180 -15.21 9.69 2.30
N SER A 181 -15.25 9.81 3.63
CA SER A 181 -15.43 11.09 4.33
C SER A 181 -14.20 11.97 4.20
N GLU A 182 -13.02 11.36 4.22
CA GLU A 182 -11.72 12.00 3.99
C GLU A 182 -10.75 10.97 3.39
N ILE A 183 -9.73 11.47 2.72
CA ILE A 183 -8.61 10.66 2.21
C ILE A 183 -7.31 11.21 2.77
N LEU A 184 -6.55 10.35 3.44
CA LEU A 184 -5.25 10.67 4.00
C LEU A 184 -4.17 10.20 3.03
N LEU A 185 -3.21 11.07 2.73
CA LEU A 185 -2.07 10.74 1.87
C LEU A 185 -0.76 11.08 2.59
N ALA A 186 0.08 10.07 2.80
CA ALA A 186 1.41 10.19 3.38
C ALA A 186 2.42 10.70 2.31
N ARG A 187 2.07 11.81 1.67
CA ARG A 187 2.88 12.49 0.66
C ARG A 187 2.75 14.00 0.77
N ARG A 188 3.69 14.72 0.19
CA ARG A 188 3.62 16.18 0.07
C ARG A 188 2.44 16.60 -0.79
N GLN A 189 1.84 17.74 -0.43
CA GLN A 189 0.83 18.34 -1.28
C GLN A 189 1.41 18.61 -2.67
N PRO A 190 0.76 18.09 -3.74
CA PRO A 190 1.18 18.32 -5.11
C PRO A 190 0.90 19.76 -5.57
N ALA A 191 1.42 20.13 -6.75
CA ALA A 191 1.20 21.44 -7.32
C ALA A 191 -0.30 21.70 -7.65
N ALA A 192 -1.06 20.67 -7.99
CA ALA A 192 -2.47 20.72 -8.32
C ALA A 192 -3.33 19.85 -7.36
N PRO A 193 -3.52 20.25 -6.10
CA PRO A 193 -4.25 19.45 -5.11
C PRO A 193 -5.73 19.27 -5.46
N ASP A 194 -6.32 20.19 -6.20
CA ASP A 194 -7.73 20.09 -6.62
C ASP A 194 -7.96 18.95 -7.63
N ALA A 195 -6.96 18.58 -8.41
CA ALA A 195 -7.04 17.42 -9.27
C ALA A 195 -7.25 16.13 -8.46
N TYR A 196 -6.62 16.02 -7.29
CA TYR A 196 -6.82 14.90 -6.37
C TYR A 196 -8.25 14.85 -5.84
N ARG A 197 -8.79 15.98 -5.39
CA ARG A 197 -10.18 16.07 -4.90
C ARG A 197 -11.19 15.72 -5.99
N ALA A 198 -10.96 16.20 -7.22
CA ALA A 198 -11.82 15.91 -8.36
C ALA A 198 -11.82 14.43 -8.75
N VAL A 199 -10.67 13.78 -8.73
CA VAL A 199 -10.53 12.35 -9.08
C VAL A 199 -11.07 11.46 -7.98
N LEU A 200 -10.73 11.74 -6.73
CA LEU A 200 -11.09 10.90 -5.57
C LEU A 200 -12.52 11.14 -5.09
N GLY A 201 -13.07 12.34 -5.34
CA GLY A 201 -14.44 12.69 -4.99
C GLY A 201 -14.67 12.86 -3.48
N ALA A 202 -13.62 13.16 -2.72
CA ALA A 202 -13.64 13.38 -1.29
C ALA A 202 -12.59 14.42 -0.88
N PRO A 203 -12.71 15.05 0.31
CA PRO A 203 -11.65 15.85 0.89
C PRO A 203 -10.34 15.06 0.98
N VAL A 204 -9.21 15.71 0.68
CA VAL A 204 -7.89 15.10 0.71
C VAL A 204 -6.99 15.87 1.67
N ARG A 205 -6.38 15.14 2.60
CA ARG A 205 -5.35 15.66 3.51
C ARG A 205 -4.00 15.07 3.14
N PHE A 206 -3.13 15.94 2.68
CA PHE A 206 -1.72 15.64 2.41
C PHE A 206 -0.89 15.74 3.69
N ASP A 207 0.37 15.33 3.62
CA ASP A 207 1.28 15.32 4.76
C ASP A 207 0.71 14.56 5.98
N ALA A 208 -0.06 13.50 5.70
CA ALA A 208 -0.65 12.65 6.72
C ALA A 208 0.36 11.56 7.17
N PRO A 209 0.21 11.02 8.38
CA PRO A 209 1.11 9.98 8.90
C PRO A 209 0.90 8.63 8.23
N MET A 210 -0.21 8.43 7.53
CA MET A 210 -0.57 7.21 6.82
C MET A 210 -1.30 7.52 5.51
N THR A 211 -1.38 6.53 4.64
CA THR A 211 -2.22 6.59 3.44
C THR A 211 -3.44 5.70 3.66
N ALA A 212 -4.64 6.31 3.70
CA ALA A 212 -5.89 5.62 4.01
C ALA A 212 -7.12 6.34 3.43
N LEU A 213 -8.17 5.55 3.19
CA LEU A 213 -9.55 6.03 3.01
C LEU A 213 -10.22 6.04 4.38
N VAL A 214 -10.79 7.17 4.77
CA VAL A 214 -11.59 7.29 6.00
C VAL A 214 -13.06 7.10 5.64
N LEU A 215 -13.71 6.17 6.29
CA LEU A 215 -15.11 5.84 6.10
C LEU A 215 -15.87 6.01 7.42
N ASP A 216 -17.12 6.44 7.36
CA ASP A 216 -18.02 6.30 8.49
C ASP A 216 -18.22 4.81 8.80
N ALA A 217 -18.16 4.41 10.08
CA ALA A 217 -18.31 3.01 10.48
C ALA A 217 -19.63 2.40 10.01
N ARG A 218 -20.69 3.22 9.85
CA ARG A 218 -21.98 2.79 9.29
C ARG A 218 -21.89 2.37 7.83
N ALA A 219 -20.91 2.88 7.08
CA ALA A 219 -20.71 2.48 5.70
C ALA A 219 -20.40 0.97 5.56
N LEU A 220 -19.77 0.38 6.57
CA LEU A 220 -19.45 -1.06 6.59
C LEU A 220 -20.69 -1.96 6.57
N ALA A 221 -21.83 -1.49 7.09
CA ALA A 221 -23.09 -2.22 7.11
C ALA A 221 -23.91 -2.02 5.82
N ARG A 222 -23.40 -1.26 4.83
CA ARG A 222 -24.08 -1.11 3.56
C ARG A 222 -24.12 -2.41 2.79
N SER A 223 -25.35 -2.81 2.41
CA SER A 223 -25.59 -4.02 1.61
C SER A 223 -25.04 -3.86 0.19
N ILE A 224 -24.49 -4.94 -0.34
CA ILE A 224 -24.06 -5.05 -1.73
C ILE A 224 -25.27 -5.56 -2.54
N PRO A 225 -25.65 -4.89 -3.67
CA PRO A 225 -26.91 -5.20 -4.37
C PRO A 225 -27.02 -6.64 -4.85
N ASP A 226 -25.93 -7.22 -5.36
CA ASP A 226 -25.90 -8.56 -5.97
C ASP A 226 -25.39 -9.64 -5.01
N ALA A 227 -25.67 -9.51 -3.70
CA ALA A 227 -25.24 -10.45 -2.68
C ALA A 227 -25.78 -11.86 -2.94
N ASP A 228 -24.86 -12.84 -3.04
CA ASP A 228 -25.17 -14.26 -3.17
C ASP A 228 -24.20 -15.08 -2.29
N PRO A 229 -24.62 -15.44 -1.07
CA PRO A 229 -23.77 -16.19 -0.15
C PRO A 229 -23.27 -17.52 -0.68
N CYS A 230 -24.08 -18.21 -1.48
CA CYS A 230 -23.70 -19.51 -2.06
C CYS A 230 -22.61 -19.34 -3.11
N ARG A 231 -22.76 -18.36 -3.99
CA ARG A 231 -21.75 -18.05 -5.02
C ARG A 231 -20.46 -17.54 -4.40
N ARG A 232 -20.56 -16.65 -3.41
CA ARG A 232 -19.40 -16.18 -2.64
C ARG A 232 -18.63 -17.35 -2.01
N ALA A 233 -19.33 -18.28 -1.33
CA ALA A 233 -18.70 -19.42 -0.67
C ALA A 233 -17.95 -20.32 -1.66
N ARG A 234 -18.51 -20.57 -2.85
CA ARG A 234 -17.84 -21.32 -3.91
C ARG A 234 -16.58 -20.63 -4.41
N LEU A 235 -16.67 -19.32 -4.69
CA LEU A 235 -15.52 -18.53 -5.15
C LEU A 235 -14.38 -18.52 -4.12
N LEU A 236 -14.71 -18.40 -2.83
CA LEU A 236 -13.69 -18.45 -1.76
C LEU A 236 -13.10 -19.87 -1.58
N ALA A 237 -13.88 -20.92 -1.82
CA ALA A 237 -13.35 -22.29 -1.87
C ALA A 237 -12.37 -22.46 -3.04
N ASP A 238 -12.68 -21.90 -4.22
CA ASP A 238 -11.79 -21.92 -5.39
C ASP A 238 -10.49 -21.11 -5.10
N VAL A 239 -10.60 -19.96 -4.43
CA VAL A 239 -9.43 -19.20 -3.95
C VAL A 239 -8.56 -20.05 -3.02
N ALA A 240 -9.18 -20.78 -2.08
CA ALA A 240 -8.44 -21.65 -1.16
C ALA A 240 -7.77 -22.81 -1.89
N ALA A 241 -8.44 -23.41 -2.87
CA ALA A 241 -7.91 -24.52 -3.67
C ALA A 241 -6.77 -24.09 -4.62
N SER A 242 -6.83 -22.86 -5.14
CA SER A 242 -5.80 -22.32 -6.05
C SER A 242 -4.54 -21.81 -5.33
N ARG A 243 -4.55 -21.77 -4.00
CA ARG A 243 -3.40 -21.30 -3.22
C ARG A 243 -2.29 -22.35 -3.22
N THR A 244 -1.15 -22.01 -3.80
CA THR A 244 0.07 -22.77 -3.59
C THR A 244 0.47 -22.63 -2.10
N PRO A 245 0.70 -23.74 -1.37
CA PRO A 245 1.19 -23.65 -0.02
C PRO A 245 2.52 -22.90 -0.02
N HIS A 246 2.53 -21.69 0.54
CA HIS A 246 3.77 -20.97 0.76
C HIS A 246 4.35 -21.46 2.09
N PRO A 247 5.66 -21.75 2.15
CA PRO A 247 6.25 -22.09 3.44
C PRO A 247 5.93 -20.97 4.45
N PRO A 248 5.61 -21.32 5.69
CA PRO A 248 5.29 -20.34 6.72
C PRO A 248 6.49 -19.43 6.95
N ASP A 249 6.39 -18.18 6.51
CA ASP A 249 7.34 -17.11 6.77
C ASP A 249 6.79 -16.26 7.91
N ILE A 250 7.21 -16.61 9.12
CA ILE A 250 6.71 -15.92 10.32
C ILE A 250 7.17 -14.47 10.37
N ALA A 251 8.33 -14.13 9.84
CA ALA A 251 8.82 -12.77 9.79
C ALA A 251 7.93 -11.89 8.87
N ALA A 252 7.58 -12.39 7.68
CA ALA A 252 6.69 -11.70 6.77
C ALA A 252 5.28 -11.54 7.36
N ASP A 253 4.74 -12.57 8.03
CA ASP A 253 3.44 -12.49 8.70
C ASP A 253 3.46 -11.45 9.83
N VAL A 254 4.53 -11.41 10.64
CA VAL A 254 4.71 -10.41 11.71
C VAL A 254 4.85 -9.00 11.13
N VAL A 255 5.64 -8.79 10.08
CA VAL A 255 5.78 -7.50 9.38
C VAL A 255 4.42 -7.00 8.91
N ARG A 256 3.64 -7.87 8.32
CA ARG A 256 2.30 -7.56 7.81
C ARG A 256 1.33 -7.17 8.93
N ALA A 257 1.38 -7.86 10.05
CA ALA A 257 0.56 -7.57 11.22
C ALA A 257 1.03 -6.31 11.96
N LEU A 258 2.35 -6.05 12.02
CA LEU A 258 2.94 -4.90 12.71
C LEU A 258 2.71 -3.57 11.98
N LEU A 259 2.84 -3.57 10.64
CA LEU A 259 2.95 -2.36 9.85
C LEU A 259 1.75 -1.39 10.04
N PRO A 260 0.49 -1.85 10.12
CA PRO A 260 -0.64 -1.00 10.43
C PRO A 260 -0.56 -0.29 11.79
N HIS A 261 0.10 -0.91 12.76
CA HIS A 261 0.19 -0.43 14.14
C HIS A 261 1.47 0.36 14.44
N ILE A 262 2.40 0.47 13.49
CA ILE A 262 3.63 1.27 13.67
C ILE A 262 3.30 2.74 13.80
N VAL A 263 2.40 3.25 12.99
CA VAL A 263 1.78 4.55 13.18
C VAL A 263 0.79 4.39 14.32
N PHE A 264 0.92 5.20 15.36
CA PHE A 264 0.17 5.19 16.64
C PHE A 264 0.84 4.43 17.80
N GLY A 265 1.97 3.76 17.61
CA GLY A 265 2.74 3.16 18.71
C GLY A 265 2.07 1.98 19.45
N ALA A 266 0.98 1.44 18.89
CA ALA A 266 0.13 0.44 19.56
C ALA A 266 0.56 -1.02 19.35
N ALA A 267 1.70 -1.27 18.71
CA ALA A 267 2.15 -2.61 18.35
C ALA A 267 2.81 -3.35 19.52
N THR A 268 2.06 -4.14 20.26
CA THR A 268 2.60 -5.04 21.30
C THR A 268 2.75 -6.46 20.79
N LEU A 269 3.70 -7.23 21.40
CA LEU A 269 3.90 -8.65 21.07
C LEU A 269 2.59 -9.44 21.24
N ASP A 270 1.85 -9.18 22.31
CA ASP A 270 0.62 -9.91 22.63
C ASP A 270 -0.48 -9.62 21.59
N ALA A 271 -0.66 -8.35 21.20
CA ALA A 271 -1.64 -7.98 20.19
C ALA A 271 -1.32 -8.61 18.83
N ILE A 272 -0.07 -8.60 18.41
CA ILE A 272 0.36 -9.21 17.14
C ILE A 272 0.25 -10.73 17.19
N ALA A 273 0.63 -11.39 18.28
CA ALA A 273 0.47 -12.82 18.43
C ALA A 273 -1.01 -13.24 18.39
N ALA A 274 -1.89 -12.46 19.05
CA ALA A 274 -3.34 -12.68 19.01
C ALA A 274 -3.89 -12.54 17.58
N SER A 275 -3.47 -11.52 16.82
CA SER A 275 -3.89 -11.32 15.42
C SER A 275 -3.44 -12.45 14.49
N LEU A 276 -2.32 -13.11 14.81
CA LEU A 276 -1.82 -14.27 14.08
C LEU A 276 -2.40 -15.61 14.60
N GLY A 277 -3.26 -15.58 15.62
CA GLY A 277 -3.88 -16.77 16.22
C GLY A 277 -2.88 -17.70 16.92
N ILE A 278 -1.76 -17.16 17.42
CA ILE A 278 -0.73 -17.95 18.13
C ILE A 278 -0.38 -17.34 19.49
N HIS A 279 0.15 -18.17 20.38
CA HIS A 279 0.60 -17.68 21.68
C HIS A 279 1.88 -16.85 21.57
N PRO A 280 2.07 -15.73 22.31
CA PRO A 280 3.27 -14.87 22.26
C PRO A 280 4.59 -15.64 22.36
N ARG A 281 4.68 -16.61 23.26
CA ARG A 281 5.85 -17.46 23.43
C ARG A 281 6.17 -18.30 22.17
N THR A 282 5.12 -18.75 21.46
CA THR A 282 5.27 -19.46 20.19
C THR A 282 5.79 -18.54 19.11
N LEU A 283 5.30 -17.30 19.06
CA LEU A 283 5.75 -16.27 18.14
C LEU A 283 7.25 -15.96 18.36
N GLU A 284 7.64 -15.69 19.60
CA GLU A 284 9.06 -15.43 19.93
C GLU A 284 9.97 -16.62 19.60
N ARG A 285 9.53 -17.85 19.85
CA ARG A 285 10.30 -19.05 19.53
C ARG A 285 10.53 -19.16 18.02
N ARG A 286 9.45 -19.01 17.21
CA ARG A 286 9.55 -19.09 15.74
C ARG A 286 10.42 -17.98 15.14
N LEU A 287 10.29 -16.75 15.64
CA LEU A 287 11.17 -15.65 15.21
C LEU A 287 12.64 -15.94 15.55
N ARG A 288 12.91 -16.51 16.72
CA ARG A 288 14.28 -16.87 17.13
C ARG A 288 14.86 -17.99 16.27
N GLU A 289 14.05 -18.95 15.83
CA GLU A 289 14.45 -19.99 14.88
C GLU A 289 14.90 -19.39 13.54
N GLU A 290 14.35 -18.23 13.14
CA GLU A 290 14.80 -17.45 11.97
C GLU A 290 15.89 -16.41 12.30
N GLY A 291 16.47 -16.42 13.51
CA GLY A 291 17.51 -15.48 13.94
C GLY A 291 16.99 -14.05 14.20
N LEU A 292 15.67 -13.88 14.38
CA LEU A 292 15.01 -12.59 14.54
C LEU A 292 14.44 -12.44 15.95
N SER A 293 14.12 -11.18 16.31
CA SER A 293 13.32 -10.86 17.49
C SER A 293 12.18 -9.91 17.11
N PHE A 294 11.08 -9.97 17.85
CA PHE A 294 9.96 -9.07 17.65
C PHE A 294 10.39 -7.59 17.74
N ARG A 295 11.23 -7.27 18.73
CA ARG A 295 11.75 -5.91 18.93
C ARG A 295 12.63 -5.45 17.77
N SER A 296 13.45 -6.32 17.19
CA SER A 296 14.30 -5.98 16.04
C SER A 296 13.44 -5.69 14.79
N LEU A 297 12.40 -6.49 14.54
CA LEU A 297 11.45 -6.25 13.44
C LEU A 297 10.68 -4.95 13.64
N GLN A 298 10.15 -4.73 14.83
CA GLN A 298 9.43 -3.49 15.17
C GLN A 298 10.31 -2.25 14.97
N SER A 299 11.53 -2.28 15.51
CA SER A 299 12.48 -1.14 15.39
C SER A 299 12.85 -0.88 13.93
N ARG A 300 13.05 -1.92 13.13
CA ARG A 300 13.32 -1.80 11.69
C ARG A 300 12.16 -1.17 10.96
N LEU A 301 10.93 -1.65 11.19
CA LEU A 301 9.73 -1.09 10.56
C LEU A 301 9.48 0.36 10.98
N GLN A 302 9.67 0.69 12.26
CA GLN A 302 9.60 2.08 12.71
C GLN A 302 10.59 2.98 11.96
N LEU A 303 11.82 2.49 11.76
CA LEU A 303 12.82 3.23 10.99
C LEU A 303 12.39 3.42 9.53
N ASP A 304 11.92 2.36 8.88
CA ASP A 304 11.47 2.41 7.49
C ASP A 304 10.31 3.41 7.32
N VAL A 305 9.33 3.41 8.23
CA VAL A 305 8.21 4.37 8.22
C VAL A 305 8.71 5.78 8.50
N ALA A 306 9.57 5.99 9.51
CA ALA A 306 10.16 7.30 9.82
C ALA A 306 10.89 7.88 8.61
N CYS A 307 11.72 7.07 7.94
CA CYS A 307 12.46 7.47 6.75
C CYS A 307 11.53 7.87 5.59
N ARG A 308 10.43 7.13 5.38
CA ARG A 308 9.42 7.49 4.37
C ARG A 308 8.72 8.80 4.70
N LEU A 309 8.24 8.98 5.93
CA LEU A 309 7.58 10.21 6.35
C LEU A 309 8.52 11.42 6.24
N LEU A 310 9.80 11.27 6.60
CA LEU A 310 10.80 12.34 6.45
C LEU A 310 11.02 12.69 4.97
N ARG A 311 11.03 11.73 4.06
CA ARG A 311 11.26 11.93 2.63
C ARG A 311 10.03 12.42 1.90
N ASP A 312 8.89 11.76 2.11
CA ASP A 312 7.71 11.90 1.26
C ASP A 312 6.71 12.94 1.78
N THR A 313 6.91 13.48 3.01
CA THR A 313 6.02 14.47 3.62
C THR A 313 6.78 15.72 4.08
N ARG A 314 6.00 16.80 4.33
CA ARG A 314 6.47 18.02 5.02
C ARG A 314 6.19 17.99 6.52
N MET A 315 5.75 16.85 7.07
CA MET A 315 5.52 16.74 8.52
C MET A 315 6.74 17.19 9.31
N SER A 316 6.53 17.94 10.39
CA SER A 316 7.62 18.29 11.30
C SER A 316 8.19 17.04 11.96
N VAL A 317 9.45 17.10 12.41
CA VAL A 317 10.08 16.01 13.16
C VAL A 317 9.27 15.68 14.42
N ALA A 318 8.67 16.70 15.06
CA ALA A 318 7.80 16.51 16.22
C ALA A 318 6.52 15.74 15.85
N ALA A 319 5.87 16.09 14.75
CA ALA A 319 4.68 15.39 14.28
C ALA A 319 4.97 13.93 13.87
N ILE A 320 6.12 13.65 13.26
CA ILE A 320 6.55 12.28 12.96
C ILE A 320 6.85 11.51 14.24
N SER A 321 7.49 12.15 15.23
CA SER A 321 7.74 11.57 16.55
C SER A 321 6.44 11.13 17.23
N GLU A 322 5.46 12.01 17.26
CA GLU A 322 4.12 11.74 17.81
C GLU A 322 3.41 10.61 17.05
N ALA A 323 3.41 10.66 15.72
CA ALA A 323 2.80 9.63 14.87
C ALA A 323 3.41 8.24 15.08
N LEU A 324 4.67 8.15 15.49
CA LEU A 324 5.36 6.89 15.80
C LEU A 324 5.28 6.50 17.29
N GLY A 325 4.45 7.21 18.08
CA GLY A 325 4.18 6.89 19.48
C GLY A 325 5.25 7.34 20.46
N TYR A 326 6.14 8.28 20.08
CA TYR A 326 7.12 8.86 21.00
C TYR A 326 6.52 10.05 21.76
N CYS A 327 6.60 10.02 23.08
CA CYS A 327 6.13 11.13 23.93
C CYS A 327 7.03 12.37 23.85
N ASP A 328 8.30 12.20 23.43
CA ASP A 328 9.30 13.27 23.36
C ASP A 328 10.06 13.23 22.02
N PRO A 329 10.02 14.32 21.23
CA PRO A 329 10.79 14.45 20.00
C PRO A 329 12.30 14.26 20.17
N SER A 330 12.85 14.58 21.35
CA SER A 330 14.28 14.38 21.64
C SER A 330 14.63 12.90 21.77
N ALA A 331 13.73 12.12 22.39
CA ALA A 331 13.87 10.66 22.47
C ALA A 331 13.84 10.02 21.08
N PHE A 332 12.88 10.43 20.23
CA PHE A 332 12.83 10.04 18.83
C PHE A 332 14.12 10.41 18.07
N GLY A 333 14.60 11.65 18.20
CA GLY A 333 15.82 12.11 17.54
C GLY A 333 17.06 11.30 17.92
N LYS A 334 17.20 10.96 19.21
CA LYS A 334 18.29 10.09 19.70
C LYS A 334 18.19 8.67 19.16
N TRP A 335 16.99 8.10 19.18
CA TRP A 335 16.73 6.77 18.62
C TRP A 335 17.00 6.74 17.11
N PHE A 336 16.44 7.67 16.35
CA PHE A 336 16.61 7.76 14.91
C PHE A 336 18.08 7.90 14.51
N ARG A 337 18.84 8.79 15.19
CA ARG A 337 20.26 8.95 14.93
C ARG A 337 21.05 7.67 15.18
N ARG A 338 20.69 6.91 16.22
CA ARG A 338 21.33 5.61 16.52
C ARG A 338 21.00 4.56 15.43
N ALA A 339 19.77 4.56 14.93
CA ALA A 339 19.30 3.58 13.97
C ALA A 339 19.71 3.92 12.52
N ALA A 340 19.65 5.20 12.12
CA ALA A 340 19.91 5.69 10.76
C ALA A 340 21.30 6.27 10.54
N GLY A 341 22.10 6.47 11.61
CA GLY A 341 23.44 7.09 11.53
C GLY A 341 23.42 8.61 11.33
N ALA A 342 22.25 9.25 11.21
CA ALA A 342 22.08 10.69 10.98
C ALA A 342 20.89 11.22 11.77
N THR A 343 20.86 12.55 12.04
CA THR A 343 19.67 13.17 12.64
C THR A 343 18.50 13.18 11.63
N PRO A 344 17.23 13.20 12.10
CA PRO A 344 16.07 13.25 11.20
C PRO A 344 16.14 14.43 10.21
N ALA A 345 16.56 15.61 10.65
CA ALA A 345 16.71 16.79 9.79
C ALA A 345 17.76 16.55 8.69
N HIS A 346 18.96 16.12 9.09
CA HIS A 346 20.04 15.86 8.13
C HIS A 346 19.69 14.71 7.16
N TRP A 347 18.97 13.67 7.66
CA TRP A 347 18.50 12.59 6.81
C TRP A 347 17.50 13.10 5.77
N ARG A 348 16.57 13.99 6.14
CA ARG A 348 15.61 14.62 5.22
C ARG A 348 16.31 15.42 4.12
N GLU A 349 17.30 16.23 4.48
CA GLU A 349 18.09 17.01 3.51
C GLU A 349 18.80 16.12 2.48
N ARG A 350 19.37 15.00 2.91
CA ARG A 350 20.05 14.05 2.02
C ARG A 350 19.12 13.24 1.14
N SER A 351 17.90 12.95 1.61
CA SER A 351 16.98 12.01 0.95
C SER A 351 16.14 12.61 -0.17
N GLY A 352 16.44 13.81 -0.63
CA GLY A 352 15.84 14.31 -1.86
C GLY A 352 14.98 15.53 -1.73
N CYS A 353 15.34 16.40 -0.84
CA CYS A 353 14.89 17.76 -0.96
C CYS A 353 15.94 18.61 -1.66
N ILE A 354 16.42 18.15 -2.79
CA ILE A 354 17.11 18.99 -3.76
C ILE A 354 16.01 19.75 -4.51
N GLY A 355 15.78 20.98 -4.12
CA GLY A 355 15.04 21.97 -4.88
C GLY A 355 13.68 22.37 -4.34
N GLN A 356 13.69 23.23 -3.33
CA GLN A 356 12.90 24.47 -3.35
C GLN A 356 13.36 25.45 -2.27
N PRO A 357 13.47 26.75 -2.56
CA PRO A 357 13.91 27.76 -1.61
C PRO A 357 12.84 27.99 -0.53
N ASP A 358 13.32 28.32 0.65
CA ASP A 358 12.52 28.77 1.78
C ASP A 358 11.54 29.88 1.37
N GLY A 359 10.27 29.57 1.46
CA GLY A 359 9.16 30.50 1.24
C GLY A 359 8.15 30.37 2.36
N ASP A 360 8.25 31.31 3.28
CA ASP A 360 7.22 31.81 4.17
C ASP A 360 6.71 30.94 5.34
N ALA A 361 7.12 31.40 6.50
CA ALA A 361 6.75 30.93 7.84
C ALA A 361 5.36 31.46 8.25
N THR A 362 4.28 31.12 7.53
CA THR A 362 2.93 31.58 7.90
C THR A 362 1.86 30.50 7.73
N GLN A 363 2.10 29.33 8.31
CA GLN A 363 1.01 28.37 8.59
C GLN A 363 1.25 27.66 9.93
N ARG A 364 1.37 28.47 10.96
CA ARG A 364 1.04 28.03 12.31
C ARG A 364 -0.48 28.09 12.44
N SER A 365 -1.12 26.97 12.50
CA SER A 365 -2.50 26.77 12.97
C SER A 365 -3.32 25.87 12.05
N CYS A 366 -3.07 24.56 12.13
CA CYS A 366 -4.07 23.53 11.81
C CYS A 366 -3.68 22.13 12.37
N LEU A 367 -2.64 22.05 13.23
CA LEU A 367 -2.31 20.81 13.95
C LEU A 367 -2.69 20.87 15.44
N SER A 368 -3.52 21.85 15.82
CA SER A 368 -4.22 21.82 17.11
C SER A 368 -5.46 20.96 16.95
N GLY A 369 -5.31 19.69 16.79
CA GLY A 369 -6.43 18.80 16.63
C GLY A 369 -6.33 17.67 17.64
N ASN A 370 -7.25 17.65 18.51
CA ASN A 370 -7.76 16.56 19.32
C ASN A 370 -7.79 15.19 18.60
N HIS A 371 -7.76 15.18 17.28
CA HIS A 371 -7.95 13.99 16.43
C HIS A 371 -6.80 12.95 16.59
N ASN A 372 -5.55 13.39 16.69
CA ASN A 372 -4.44 12.46 16.92
C ASN A 372 -4.43 11.88 18.35
N ARG A 373 -4.93 12.65 19.34
CA ARG A 373 -5.06 12.17 20.71
C ARG A 373 -6.26 11.21 20.87
N GLU A 374 -7.34 11.43 20.14
CA GLU A 374 -8.50 10.53 20.15
C GLU A 374 -8.19 9.19 19.45
N LEU A 375 -7.38 9.22 18.39
CA LEU A 375 -6.88 7.98 17.75
C LEU A 375 -5.96 7.18 18.69
N LEU A 376 -5.13 7.85 19.50
CA LEU A 376 -4.21 7.20 20.46
C LEU A 376 -4.92 6.64 21.72
N GLY A 377 -6.11 7.13 22.06
CA GLY A 377 -6.85 6.71 23.23
C GLY A 377 -7.82 5.54 23.02
N SER A 378 -7.98 5.05 21.79
CA SER A 378 -8.96 4.04 21.41
C SER A 378 -8.39 2.68 21.00
N PHE A 379 -7.06 2.47 21.17
CA PHE A 379 -6.38 1.20 20.89
C PHE A 379 -5.79 0.55 22.13
#